data_f6e3500bf3c39e88ada128cd614b7e18
#
_entry.id   f6e3500bf3c39e88ada128cd614b7e18
#
_cell.length_a   1.000
_cell.length_b   1.000
_cell.length_c   1.000
_cell.angle_alpha   90.00
_cell.angle_beta   90.00
_cell.angle_gamma   90.00
#
_symmetry.space_group_name_H-M   'P 1'
#
loop_
_entity.id
_entity.type
_entity.pdbx_description
1 polymer ?
#
loop_
_entity_poly.entity_id
_entity_poly.type
_entity_poly.pdbx_seq_one_letter_code
_entity_poly.pdbx_strand_id
1 'polypeptide(L)'
;MTANKIFEELNPPPRLMMGPGPVNVDPRVLNAMSMPLLGQFDPAFTEYMNEVMVLYRQIFQTENRWTFMIDGTARAAIETFMVSVIEPGDKVVVPVFGRFGHLLTEIAERCAADVEVIEVEWGEVFDPQQIEEVVKRVRPKVVAMCQGDTSTTVAQPLADIGEICARYDALSYVDATASLVGMDLPVDKWKIDCVSVSLQKCLAGPPGIAPITFNDRVADIVNRRKHIEKGIRPDGFEAAGGPMVASNYFDLGMLMDYWSEVRLNHHTEATSMLYAARECARVVLKEGLQPCFDRHALASKAMVAGLEGLGLTVFGDKAHKMPNVTGVYIPDGIDGDEGELIRSEMLLDFGIEIGTSFGPLYGKIWRIGAMGYNCRKHNILTCLAALEATLRQHKVVMPAGGGVDAALAEYRAAGQ
;
A
#
# COMPACT_ATOMS: atom_id res chain seq x y z
N MET A 1 40.64 -11.70 -20.43
CA MET A 1 40.35 -11.64 -18.97
C MET A 1 39.69 -10.30 -18.74
N THR A 2 38.40 -10.29 -18.40
CA THR A 2 37.71 -9.05 -17.97
C THR A 2 38.33 -8.65 -16.63
N ALA A 3 38.92 -7.46 -16.56
CA ALA A 3 39.43 -6.91 -15.31
C ALA A 3 38.32 -6.96 -14.25
N ASN A 4 38.63 -7.47 -13.06
CA ASN A 4 37.70 -7.43 -11.94
C ASN A 4 37.34 -5.95 -11.67
N LYS A 5 36.13 -5.55 -12.07
CA LYS A 5 35.65 -4.21 -11.83
C LYS A 5 35.15 -4.13 -10.38
N ILE A 6 35.86 -3.39 -9.55
CA ILE A 6 35.39 -2.99 -8.22
C ILE A 6 34.64 -1.67 -8.38
N PHE A 7 33.38 -1.61 -7.91
CA PHE A 7 32.61 -0.38 -7.93
C PHE A 7 32.97 0.48 -6.73
N GLU A 8 32.77 1.78 -6.84
CA GLU A 8 32.90 2.72 -5.73
C GLU A 8 31.83 2.46 -4.66
N GLU A 9 31.99 3.02 -3.48
CA GLU A 9 31.02 2.95 -2.42
C GLU A 9 29.68 3.54 -2.89
N LEU A 10 28.58 2.97 -2.33
CA LEU A 10 27.24 3.41 -2.67
C LEU A 10 26.99 4.85 -2.18
N ASN A 11 26.77 5.76 -3.10
CA ASN A 11 26.47 7.17 -2.83
C ASN A 11 25.29 7.66 -3.72
N PRO A 12 24.05 7.28 -3.39
CA PRO A 12 22.89 7.69 -4.19
C PRO A 12 22.67 9.21 -4.10
N PRO A 13 22.29 9.87 -5.20
CA PRO A 13 21.97 11.29 -5.16
C PRO A 13 20.75 11.57 -4.26
N PRO A 14 20.74 12.68 -3.52
CA PRO A 14 19.57 13.05 -2.74
C PRO A 14 18.38 13.35 -3.66
N ARG A 15 17.22 12.77 -3.33
CA ARG A 15 15.98 12.96 -4.07
C ARG A 15 14.82 13.20 -3.12
N LEU A 16 13.90 14.09 -3.50
CA LEU A 16 12.61 14.26 -2.86
C LEU A 16 11.58 13.46 -3.66
N MET A 17 11.15 12.31 -3.13
CA MET A 17 10.23 11.40 -3.80
C MET A 17 8.78 11.84 -3.59
N MET A 18 8.28 12.69 -4.48
CA MET A 18 6.90 13.20 -4.50
C MET A 18 6.03 12.46 -5.52
N GLY A 19 6.40 11.22 -5.86
CA GLY A 19 5.59 10.34 -6.69
C GLY A 19 4.57 9.52 -5.88
N PRO A 20 3.84 8.59 -6.53
CA PRO A 20 2.83 7.74 -5.88
C PRO A 20 3.44 6.62 -5.01
N GLY A 21 4.68 6.72 -4.66
CA GLY A 21 5.49 5.79 -3.89
C GLY A 21 6.40 4.90 -4.76
N PRO A 22 7.57 4.51 -4.21
CA PRO A 22 7.96 4.66 -2.81
C PRO A 22 8.17 6.12 -2.37
N VAL A 23 8.32 6.33 -1.07
CA VAL A 23 8.63 7.63 -0.45
C VAL A 23 10.00 7.61 0.21
N ASN A 24 10.52 8.79 0.57
CA ASN A 24 11.72 8.85 1.40
C ASN A 24 11.46 8.14 2.73
N VAL A 25 12.38 7.29 3.11
CA VAL A 25 12.30 6.58 4.39
C VAL A 25 12.58 7.54 5.54
N ASP A 26 11.81 7.42 6.63
CA ASP A 26 12.08 8.18 7.84
C ASP A 26 13.49 7.86 8.36
N PRO A 27 14.34 8.87 8.69
CA PRO A 27 15.69 8.62 9.16
C PRO A 27 15.77 7.73 10.40
N ARG A 28 14.74 7.73 11.26
CA ARG A 28 14.65 6.84 12.42
C ARG A 28 14.53 5.38 12.00
N VAL A 29 13.81 5.11 10.92
CA VAL A 29 13.67 3.77 10.33
C VAL A 29 14.99 3.32 9.70
N LEU A 30 15.68 4.20 8.95
CA LEU A 30 17.02 3.89 8.40
C LEU A 30 18.01 3.56 9.52
N ASN A 31 17.97 4.32 10.61
CA ASN A 31 18.82 4.05 11.78
C ASN A 31 18.50 2.69 12.42
N ALA A 32 17.22 2.33 12.54
CA ALA A 32 16.83 1.01 13.07
C ALA A 32 17.35 -0.14 12.19
N MET A 33 17.33 0.02 10.87
CA MET A 33 17.83 -0.97 9.93
C MET A 33 19.35 -1.22 10.04
N SER A 34 20.11 -0.27 10.56
CA SER A 34 21.55 -0.36 10.73
C SER A 34 21.97 -0.99 12.07
N MET A 35 21.01 -1.38 12.92
CA MET A 35 21.29 -2.04 14.19
C MET A 35 21.88 -3.45 13.98
N PRO A 36 22.69 -3.96 14.94
CA PRO A 36 23.20 -5.33 14.87
C PRO A 36 22.08 -6.35 14.71
N LEU A 37 22.31 -7.35 13.86
CA LEU A 37 21.35 -8.43 13.66
C LEU A 37 21.34 -9.37 14.88
N LEU A 38 20.17 -9.81 15.26
CA LEU A 38 19.95 -10.91 16.19
C LEU A 38 19.66 -12.20 15.42
N GLY A 39 20.09 -13.33 15.94
CA GLY A 39 19.74 -14.64 15.39
C GLY A 39 18.31 -15.01 15.72
N GLN A 40 17.69 -15.83 14.87
CA GLN A 40 16.28 -16.25 15.02
C GLN A 40 15.99 -17.05 16.31
N PHE A 41 17.00 -17.60 16.97
CA PHE A 41 16.85 -18.33 18.23
C PHE A 41 17.12 -17.44 19.46
N ASP A 42 17.44 -16.17 19.27
CA ASP A 42 17.65 -15.22 20.35
C ASP A 42 16.30 -14.84 20.99
N PRO A 43 16.10 -14.97 22.30
CA PRO A 43 14.87 -14.55 22.97
C PRO A 43 14.51 -13.08 22.71
N ALA A 44 15.49 -12.18 22.62
CA ALA A 44 15.25 -10.77 22.31
C ALA A 44 14.69 -10.59 20.89
N PHE A 45 15.06 -11.46 19.94
CA PHE A 45 14.46 -11.44 18.62
C PHE A 45 12.97 -11.84 18.66
N THR A 46 12.64 -12.88 19.44
CA THR A 46 11.24 -13.27 19.69
C THR A 46 10.43 -12.14 20.31
N GLU A 47 11.01 -11.37 21.23
CA GLU A 47 10.35 -10.18 21.80
C GLU A 47 10.05 -9.14 20.73
N TYR A 48 10.98 -8.84 19.81
CA TYR A 48 10.72 -7.91 18.70
C TYR A 48 9.64 -8.40 17.75
N MET A 49 9.58 -9.70 17.46
CA MET A 49 8.47 -10.28 16.69
C MET A 49 7.13 -10.06 17.40
N ASN A 50 7.04 -10.29 18.71
CA ASN A 50 5.83 -10.06 19.48
C ASN A 50 5.44 -8.58 19.52
N GLU A 51 6.41 -7.69 19.71
CA GLU A 51 6.17 -6.23 19.70
C GLU A 51 5.60 -5.77 18.36
N VAL A 52 6.13 -6.24 17.23
CA VAL A 52 5.63 -5.92 15.90
C VAL A 52 4.17 -6.34 15.74
N MET A 53 3.80 -7.54 16.19
CA MET A 53 2.40 -8.00 16.17
C MET A 53 1.49 -7.05 16.96
N VAL A 54 1.90 -6.63 18.16
CA VAL A 54 1.12 -5.71 19.01
C VAL A 54 1.00 -4.32 18.37
N LEU A 55 2.08 -3.79 17.83
CA LEU A 55 2.11 -2.47 17.19
C LEU A 55 1.19 -2.44 15.96
N TYR A 56 1.25 -3.46 15.12
CA TYR A 56 0.43 -3.48 13.89
C TYR A 56 -1.05 -3.77 14.16
N ARG A 57 -1.42 -4.49 15.22
CA ARG A 57 -2.84 -4.54 15.65
C ARG A 57 -3.39 -3.15 15.92
N GLN A 58 -2.64 -2.29 16.60
CA GLN A 58 -3.06 -0.91 16.85
C GLN A 58 -3.18 -0.11 15.56
N ILE A 59 -2.24 -0.27 14.61
CA ILE A 59 -2.28 0.43 13.32
C ILE A 59 -3.47 -0.02 12.46
N PHE A 60 -3.76 -1.32 12.42
CA PHE A 60 -4.92 -1.88 11.72
C PHE A 60 -6.24 -1.68 12.48
N GLN A 61 -6.18 -1.20 13.72
CA GLN A 61 -7.34 -1.03 14.60
C GLN A 61 -8.12 -2.35 14.73
N THR A 62 -7.42 -3.40 15.15
CA THR A 62 -7.94 -4.77 15.22
C THR A 62 -7.45 -5.53 16.45
N GLU A 63 -8.26 -6.47 16.91
CA GLU A 63 -7.89 -7.48 17.91
C GLU A 63 -7.45 -8.81 17.25
N ASN A 64 -7.33 -8.87 15.94
CA ASN A 64 -6.95 -10.08 15.22
C ASN A 64 -5.64 -10.66 15.77
N ARG A 65 -5.71 -11.91 16.27
CA ARG A 65 -4.53 -12.63 16.73
C ARG A 65 -3.47 -12.75 15.62
N TRP A 66 -3.92 -12.99 14.40
CA TRP A 66 -3.06 -13.21 13.24
C TRP A 66 -2.72 -11.89 12.57
N THR A 67 -1.82 -11.15 13.20
CA THR A 67 -1.25 -9.90 12.70
C THR A 67 0.26 -10.02 12.76
N PHE A 68 0.92 -10.15 11.59
CA PHE A 68 2.36 -10.41 11.49
C PHE A 68 2.94 -9.92 10.16
N MET A 69 4.18 -10.27 9.89
CA MET A 69 4.91 -9.83 8.70
C MET A 69 5.09 -10.96 7.70
N ILE A 70 5.04 -10.59 6.41
CA ILE A 70 5.46 -11.44 5.30
C ILE A 70 6.74 -10.85 4.72
N ASP A 71 7.79 -11.62 4.64
CA ASP A 71 9.02 -11.20 3.98
C ASP A 71 8.79 -11.06 2.48
N GLY A 72 9.09 -9.88 1.98
CA GLY A 72 8.88 -9.52 0.58
C GLY A 72 8.18 -8.17 0.42
N THR A 73 7.87 -7.81 -0.81
CA THR A 73 7.13 -6.58 -1.11
C THR A 73 5.63 -6.77 -0.89
N ALA A 74 4.82 -5.72 -1.08
CA ALA A 74 3.36 -5.80 -0.97
C ALA A 74 2.77 -7.02 -1.68
N ARG A 75 3.27 -7.37 -2.87
CA ARG A 75 2.78 -8.53 -3.64
C ARG A 75 2.96 -9.85 -2.90
N ALA A 76 4.02 -9.98 -2.10
CA ALA A 76 4.23 -11.18 -1.30
C ALA A 76 3.05 -11.44 -0.34
N ALA A 77 2.57 -10.42 0.36
CA ALA A 77 1.41 -10.58 1.26
C ALA A 77 0.10 -10.81 0.48
N ILE A 78 -0.08 -10.16 -0.68
CA ILE A 78 -1.24 -10.41 -1.56
C ILE A 78 -1.26 -11.88 -2.01
N GLU A 79 -0.13 -12.36 -2.55
CA GLU A 79 -0.02 -13.75 -3.01
C GLU A 79 -0.15 -14.75 -1.85
N THR A 80 0.42 -14.43 -0.68
CA THR A 80 0.30 -15.27 0.53
C THR A 80 -1.15 -15.50 0.91
N PHE A 81 -1.99 -14.45 0.93
CA PHE A 81 -3.41 -14.60 1.19
C PHE A 81 -4.09 -15.42 0.07
N MET A 82 -3.91 -15.01 -1.19
CA MET A 82 -4.61 -15.63 -2.32
C MET A 82 -4.30 -17.12 -2.45
N VAL A 83 -3.03 -17.50 -2.42
CA VAL A 83 -2.63 -18.92 -2.59
C VAL A 83 -3.02 -19.80 -1.39
N SER A 84 -3.13 -19.20 -0.20
CA SER A 84 -3.50 -19.94 1.02
C SER A 84 -5.00 -20.11 1.18
N VAL A 85 -5.81 -19.18 0.66
CA VAL A 85 -7.27 -19.16 0.83
C VAL A 85 -7.99 -19.74 -0.40
N ILE A 86 -7.53 -19.39 -1.59
CA ILE A 86 -8.20 -19.80 -2.83
C ILE A 86 -7.82 -21.25 -3.20
N GLU A 87 -8.83 -22.04 -3.53
CA GLU A 87 -8.70 -23.35 -4.14
C GLU A 87 -9.19 -23.30 -5.60
N PRO A 88 -8.68 -24.17 -6.49
CA PRO A 88 -9.12 -24.20 -7.88
C PRO A 88 -10.64 -24.26 -8.03
N GLY A 89 -11.22 -23.34 -8.80
CA GLY A 89 -12.65 -23.21 -9.03
C GLY A 89 -13.42 -22.42 -7.98
N ASP A 90 -12.76 -21.93 -6.91
CA ASP A 90 -13.39 -20.96 -6.00
C ASP A 90 -13.78 -19.70 -6.75
N LYS A 91 -14.95 -19.16 -6.44
CA LYS A 91 -15.41 -17.88 -7.01
C LYS A 91 -14.81 -16.71 -6.27
N VAL A 92 -14.27 -15.78 -7.04
CA VAL A 92 -13.70 -14.52 -6.53
C VAL A 92 -14.33 -13.35 -7.28
N VAL A 93 -14.77 -12.31 -6.55
CA VAL A 93 -15.21 -11.04 -7.14
C VAL A 93 -14.12 -10.00 -6.93
N VAL A 94 -13.75 -9.30 -8.00
CA VAL A 94 -12.76 -8.23 -7.96
C VAL A 94 -13.35 -6.94 -8.52
N PRO A 95 -13.71 -5.97 -7.68
CA PRO A 95 -14.04 -4.61 -8.10
C PRO A 95 -12.77 -3.87 -8.55
N VAL A 96 -12.72 -3.49 -9.82
CA VAL A 96 -11.57 -2.83 -10.46
C VAL A 96 -11.89 -1.38 -10.76
N PHE A 97 -11.17 -0.47 -10.14
CA PHE A 97 -11.23 0.98 -10.40
C PHE A 97 -9.84 1.56 -10.70
N GLY A 98 -8.88 0.69 -11.02
CA GLY A 98 -7.52 1.03 -11.39
C GLY A 98 -6.63 -0.20 -11.59
N ARG A 99 -5.34 0.05 -11.83
CA ARG A 99 -4.36 -0.98 -12.15
C ARG A 99 -4.25 -2.08 -11.11
N PHE A 100 -4.34 -1.73 -9.82
CA PHE A 100 -4.09 -2.70 -8.76
C PHE A 100 -5.26 -3.67 -8.56
N GLY A 101 -6.48 -3.27 -8.97
CA GLY A 101 -7.58 -4.21 -9.11
C GLY A 101 -7.28 -5.30 -10.16
N HIS A 102 -6.76 -4.93 -11.34
CA HIS A 102 -6.33 -5.90 -12.35
C HIS A 102 -5.19 -6.81 -11.83
N LEU A 103 -4.29 -6.28 -10.98
CA LEU A 103 -3.27 -7.12 -10.34
C LEU A 103 -3.88 -8.19 -9.43
N LEU A 104 -4.89 -7.82 -8.63
CA LEU A 104 -5.60 -8.78 -7.77
C LEU A 104 -6.32 -9.85 -8.62
N THR A 105 -6.95 -9.44 -9.72
CA THR A 105 -7.55 -10.35 -10.70
C THR A 105 -6.54 -11.39 -11.20
N GLU A 106 -5.41 -10.92 -11.72
CA GLU A 106 -4.37 -11.81 -12.27
C GLU A 106 -3.81 -12.79 -11.23
N ILE A 107 -3.64 -12.35 -9.98
CA ILE A 107 -3.17 -13.24 -8.90
C ILE A 107 -4.24 -14.28 -8.55
N ALA A 108 -5.52 -13.91 -8.47
CA ALA A 108 -6.61 -14.85 -8.23
C ALA A 108 -6.75 -15.88 -9.36
N GLU A 109 -6.64 -15.46 -10.63
CA GLU A 109 -6.63 -16.34 -11.79
C GLU A 109 -5.46 -17.35 -11.76
N ARG A 110 -4.27 -16.90 -11.30
CA ARG A 110 -3.11 -17.80 -11.13
C ARG A 110 -3.31 -18.83 -10.02
N CYS A 111 -4.21 -18.57 -9.07
CA CYS A 111 -4.68 -19.56 -8.11
C CYS A 111 -5.79 -20.45 -8.66
N ALA A 112 -6.08 -20.38 -9.97
CA ALA A 112 -7.15 -21.09 -10.66
C ALA A 112 -8.56 -20.79 -10.13
N ALA A 113 -8.79 -19.58 -9.65
CA ALA A 113 -10.12 -19.09 -9.27
C ALA A 113 -11.01 -18.87 -10.50
N ASP A 114 -12.33 -18.98 -10.30
CA ASP A 114 -13.36 -18.45 -11.20
C ASP A 114 -13.61 -16.98 -10.83
N VAL A 115 -12.98 -16.06 -11.59
CA VAL A 115 -12.94 -14.63 -11.23
C VAL A 115 -14.02 -13.85 -11.99
N GLU A 116 -14.92 -13.24 -11.25
CA GLU A 116 -15.87 -12.25 -11.75
C GLU A 116 -15.30 -10.84 -11.52
N VAL A 117 -14.99 -10.13 -12.60
CA VAL A 117 -14.49 -8.75 -12.56
C VAL A 117 -15.65 -7.79 -12.83
N ILE A 118 -15.73 -6.74 -12.02
CA ILE A 118 -16.59 -5.58 -12.28
C ILE A 118 -15.71 -4.33 -12.33
N GLU A 119 -16.02 -3.42 -13.24
CA GLU A 119 -15.21 -2.23 -13.50
C GLU A 119 -16.04 -0.95 -13.48
N VAL A 120 -15.42 0.13 -13.01
CA VAL A 120 -15.88 1.51 -13.20
C VAL A 120 -14.85 2.29 -14.00
N GLU A 121 -15.21 3.44 -14.51
CA GLU A 121 -14.29 4.31 -15.21
C GLU A 121 -13.11 4.72 -14.27
N TRP A 122 -11.91 4.77 -14.81
CA TRP A 122 -10.73 5.14 -14.03
C TRP A 122 -10.82 6.58 -13.54
N GLY A 123 -10.83 6.75 -12.22
CA GLY A 123 -11.06 8.01 -11.52
C GLY A 123 -12.38 8.04 -10.77
N GLU A 124 -13.23 7.03 -10.93
CA GLU A 124 -14.46 6.79 -10.17
C GLU A 124 -14.31 5.69 -9.14
N VAL A 125 -15.29 5.52 -8.26
CA VAL A 125 -15.41 4.44 -7.27
C VAL A 125 -16.77 3.77 -7.41
N PHE A 126 -16.89 2.55 -6.86
CA PHE A 126 -18.14 1.82 -6.85
C PHE A 126 -19.13 2.38 -5.82
N ASP A 127 -20.40 2.47 -6.20
CA ASP A 127 -21.48 2.47 -5.23
C ASP A 127 -21.55 1.08 -4.56
N PRO A 128 -21.65 0.99 -3.22
CA PRO A 128 -21.75 -0.29 -2.53
C PRO A 128 -22.84 -1.23 -3.07
N GLN A 129 -23.94 -0.70 -3.58
CA GLN A 129 -25.04 -1.47 -4.18
C GLN A 129 -24.59 -2.24 -5.42
N GLN A 130 -23.73 -1.66 -6.27
CA GLN A 130 -23.16 -2.35 -7.44
C GLN A 130 -22.39 -3.60 -7.04
N ILE A 131 -21.61 -3.50 -5.96
CA ILE A 131 -20.86 -4.63 -5.40
C ILE A 131 -21.82 -5.65 -4.78
N GLU A 132 -22.84 -5.21 -4.03
CA GLU A 132 -23.82 -6.09 -3.41
C GLU A 132 -24.59 -6.93 -4.44
N GLU A 133 -25.03 -6.35 -5.54
CA GLU A 133 -25.73 -7.08 -6.61
C GLU A 133 -24.89 -8.22 -7.16
N VAL A 134 -23.60 -8.00 -7.38
CA VAL A 134 -22.69 -9.01 -7.89
C VAL A 134 -22.39 -10.07 -6.82
N VAL A 135 -22.10 -9.68 -5.60
CA VAL A 135 -21.84 -10.61 -4.48
C VAL A 135 -23.05 -11.50 -4.23
N LYS A 136 -24.27 -10.95 -4.28
CA LYS A 136 -25.51 -11.70 -4.14
C LYS A 136 -25.72 -12.73 -5.27
N ARG A 137 -25.39 -12.35 -6.52
CA ARG A 137 -25.52 -13.20 -7.70
C ARG A 137 -24.46 -14.30 -7.75
N VAL A 138 -23.21 -13.93 -7.56
CA VAL A 138 -22.04 -14.82 -7.72
C VAL A 138 -21.84 -15.73 -6.52
N ARG A 139 -22.14 -15.25 -5.30
CA ARG A 139 -21.83 -15.92 -4.03
C ARG A 139 -20.35 -16.31 -3.95
N PRO A 140 -19.44 -15.33 -4.02
CA PRO A 140 -18.01 -15.61 -4.05
C PRO A 140 -17.51 -16.07 -2.69
N LYS A 141 -16.41 -16.82 -2.69
CA LYS A 141 -15.63 -17.12 -1.49
C LYS A 141 -14.88 -15.88 -1.01
N VAL A 142 -14.35 -15.08 -1.96
CA VAL A 142 -13.56 -13.87 -1.67
C VAL A 142 -14.05 -12.71 -2.51
N VAL A 143 -14.18 -11.53 -1.89
CA VAL A 143 -14.22 -10.23 -2.56
C VAL A 143 -12.88 -9.57 -2.32
N ALA A 144 -12.08 -9.37 -3.37
CA ALA A 144 -10.74 -8.81 -3.26
C ALA A 144 -10.67 -7.42 -3.90
N MET A 145 -10.22 -6.41 -3.14
CA MET A 145 -10.16 -5.04 -3.63
C MET A 145 -9.03 -4.23 -3.01
N CYS A 146 -8.71 -3.10 -3.64
CA CYS A 146 -7.88 -2.07 -3.04
C CYS A 146 -8.74 -1.11 -2.22
N GLN A 147 -8.20 -0.55 -1.12
CA GLN A 147 -8.81 0.62 -0.50
C GLN A 147 -8.52 1.88 -1.32
N GLY A 148 -7.30 2.05 -1.79
CA GLY A 148 -6.89 3.16 -2.64
C GLY A 148 -6.03 2.69 -3.80
N ASP A 149 -6.35 3.13 -5.01
CA ASP A 149 -5.55 2.80 -6.19
C ASP A 149 -4.74 4.03 -6.63
N THR A 150 -3.41 3.94 -6.48
CA THR A 150 -2.53 5.06 -6.85
C THR A 150 -2.45 5.30 -8.34
N SER A 151 -2.95 4.43 -9.20
CA SER A 151 -3.00 4.67 -10.65
C SER A 151 -4.09 5.65 -11.04
N THR A 152 -5.19 5.64 -10.27
CA THR A 152 -6.36 6.51 -10.46
C THR A 152 -6.51 7.57 -9.37
N THR A 153 -5.71 7.47 -8.32
CA THR A 153 -5.65 8.42 -7.19
C THR A 153 -6.98 8.61 -6.42
N VAL A 154 -7.87 7.64 -6.51
CA VAL A 154 -9.12 7.59 -5.75
C VAL A 154 -9.12 6.47 -4.73
N ALA A 155 -9.95 6.60 -3.70
CA ALA A 155 -10.11 5.65 -2.61
C ALA A 155 -11.55 5.16 -2.53
N GLN A 156 -11.73 3.84 -2.54
CA GLN A 156 -13.01 3.17 -2.38
C GLN A 156 -13.42 3.18 -0.90
N PRO A 157 -14.60 3.71 -0.55
CA PRO A 157 -15.18 3.52 0.79
C PRO A 157 -15.47 2.04 1.06
N LEU A 158 -15.05 1.52 2.23
CA LEU A 158 -15.09 0.08 2.52
C LEU A 158 -16.10 -0.33 3.59
N ALA A 159 -16.60 0.60 4.40
CA ALA A 159 -17.45 0.27 5.54
C ALA A 159 -18.67 -0.59 5.15
N ASP A 160 -19.41 -0.15 4.12
CA ASP A 160 -20.59 -0.89 3.64
C ASP A 160 -20.23 -2.20 2.95
N ILE A 161 -19.04 -2.27 2.34
CA ILE A 161 -18.58 -3.45 1.61
C ILE A 161 -18.25 -4.60 2.57
N GLY A 162 -17.62 -4.31 3.71
CA GLY A 162 -17.40 -5.31 4.74
C GLY A 162 -18.71 -5.88 5.29
N GLU A 163 -19.73 -5.03 5.51
CA GLU A 163 -21.07 -5.48 5.91
C GLU A 163 -21.72 -6.35 4.81
N ILE A 164 -21.58 -6.00 3.54
CA ILE A 164 -22.06 -6.80 2.41
C ILE A 164 -21.38 -8.16 2.39
N CYS A 165 -20.05 -8.20 2.46
CA CYS A 165 -19.30 -9.46 2.49
C CYS A 165 -19.76 -10.36 3.64
N ALA A 166 -19.88 -9.81 4.84
CA ALA A 166 -20.35 -10.55 6.02
C ALA A 166 -21.79 -11.08 5.85
N ARG A 167 -22.69 -10.32 5.24
CA ARG A 167 -24.09 -10.71 4.99
C ARG A 167 -24.21 -11.90 4.05
N TYR A 168 -23.33 -12.00 3.08
CA TYR A 168 -23.36 -13.05 2.06
C TYR A 168 -22.34 -14.17 2.29
N ASP A 169 -21.70 -14.20 3.46
CA ASP A 169 -20.66 -15.16 3.86
C ASP A 169 -19.44 -15.20 2.92
N ALA A 170 -19.14 -14.08 2.27
CA ALA A 170 -17.93 -13.90 1.52
C ALA A 170 -16.81 -13.39 2.44
N LEU A 171 -15.56 -13.75 2.16
CA LEU A 171 -14.40 -13.12 2.79
C LEU A 171 -14.09 -11.79 2.09
N SER A 172 -13.81 -10.75 2.86
CA SER A 172 -13.30 -9.49 2.35
C SER A 172 -11.77 -9.44 2.48
N TYR A 173 -11.09 -9.32 1.35
CA TYR A 173 -9.66 -9.05 1.30
C TYR A 173 -9.40 -7.63 0.79
N VAL A 174 -8.57 -6.88 1.50
CA VAL A 174 -8.22 -5.50 1.16
C VAL A 174 -6.72 -5.32 1.02
N ASP A 175 -6.27 -4.89 -0.16
CA ASP A 175 -4.95 -4.28 -0.34
C ASP A 175 -5.03 -2.81 0.09
N ALA A 176 -4.47 -2.50 1.26
CA ALA A 176 -4.37 -1.15 1.80
C ALA A 176 -2.94 -0.58 1.71
N THR A 177 -2.10 -1.15 0.83
CA THR A 177 -0.70 -0.73 0.68
C THR A 177 -0.56 0.76 0.48
N ALA A 178 -1.43 1.37 -0.32
CA ALA A 178 -1.34 2.78 -0.65
C ALA A 178 -2.00 3.70 0.38
N SER A 179 -2.89 3.19 1.22
CA SER A 179 -3.84 4.00 2.01
C SER A 179 -3.61 3.95 3.52
N LEU A 180 -3.19 2.80 4.06
CA LEU A 180 -3.03 2.62 5.51
C LEU A 180 -2.16 3.73 6.12
N VAL A 181 -2.60 4.31 7.25
CA VAL A 181 -2.00 5.47 7.92
C VAL A 181 -2.19 6.81 7.19
N GLY A 182 -2.41 6.80 5.88
CA GLY A 182 -2.79 8.00 5.13
C GLY A 182 -4.27 8.35 5.28
N MET A 183 -5.10 7.34 5.57
CA MET A 183 -6.53 7.46 5.84
C MET A 183 -6.98 6.32 6.76
N ASP A 184 -8.16 6.44 7.31
CA ASP A 184 -8.72 5.49 8.28
C ASP A 184 -9.01 4.12 7.65
N LEU A 185 -8.73 3.06 8.43
CA LEU A 185 -9.06 1.68 8.09
C LEU A 185 -9.27 0.86 9.39
N PRO A 186 -10.38 1.06 10.09
CA PRO A 186 -10.69 0.32 11.31
C PRO A 186 -11.20 -1.09 10.94
N VAL A 187 -10.29 -2.05 10.84
CA VAL A 187 -10.50 -3.40 10.29
C VAL A 187 -11.68 -4.11 10.96
N ASP A 188 -11.69 -4.16 12.29
CA ASP A 188 -12.77 -4.84 13.03
C ASP A 188 -14.12 -4.13 12.87
N LYS A 189 -14.13 -2.79 12.96
CA LYS A 189 -15.33 -1.99 12.84
C LYS A 189 -15.99 -2.14 11.46
N TRP A 190 -15.18 -2.26 10.41
CA TRP A 190 -15.68 -2.43 9.05
C TRP A 190 -15.82 -3.90 8.63
N LYS A 191 -15.60 -4.84 9.56
CA LYS A 191 -15.74 -6.29 9.34
C LYS A 191 -14.91 -6.79 8.16
N ILE A 192 -13.69 -6.27 8.02
CA ILE A 192 -12.75 -6.72 6.99
C ILE A 192 -12.05 -7.99 7.48
N ASP A 193 -12.09 -9.06 6.70
CA ASP A 193 -11.54 -10.35 7.10
C ASP A 193 -10.02 -10.43 6.97
N CYS A 194 -9.44 -9.78 5.96
CA CYS A 194 -8.00 -9.71 5.76
C CYS A 194 -7.57 -8.41 5.13
N VAL A 195 -6.47 -7.84 5.64
CA VAL A 195 -5.81 -6.65 5.08
C VAL A 195 -4.33 -6.93 4.95
N SER A 196 -3.74 -6.57 3.81
CA SER A 196 -2.29 -6.51 3.65
C SER A 196 -1.81 -5.14 3.21
N VAL A 197 -0.57 -4.82 3.59
CA VAL A 197 0.07 -3.53 3.30
C VAL A 197 1.56 -3.70 3.04
N SER A 198 2.28 -2.61 2.79
CA SER A 198 3.74 -2.58 2.76
C SER A 198 4.26 -1.21 3.22
N LEU A 199 5.55 -1.13 3.58
CA LEU A 199 6.08 0.02 4.31
C LEU A 199 6.33 1.26 3.45
N GLN A 200 6.53 1.12 2.15
CA GLN A 200 7.05 2.17 1.25
C GLN A 200 6.07 3.30 0.90
N LYS A 201 4.91 3.33 1.53
CA LYS A 201 3.87 4.36 1.37
C LYS A 201 3.74 5.20 2.63
N CYS A 202 2.55 5.33 3.19
CA CYS A 202 2.32 6.20 4.35
C CYS A 202 3.02 5.75 5.64
N LEU A 203 3.43 4.49 5.74
CA LEU A 203 4.28 3.99 6.83
C LEU A 203 5.73 4.50 6.79
N ALA A 204 6.16 5.13 5.69
CA ALA A 204 7.46 5.78 5.53
C ALA A 204 8.69 4.88 5.78
N GLY A 205 8.57 3.61 5.43
CA GLY A 205 9.64 2.62 5.46
C GLY A 205 10.08 2.16 4.08
N PRO A 206 11.10 1.30 3.98
CA PRO A 206 11.53 0.70 2.71
C PRO A 206 10.59 -0.43 2.27
N PRO A 207 10.49 -0.76 0.97
CA PRO A 207 9.87 -2.01 0.54
C PRO A 207 10.74 -3.20 0.94
N GLY A 208 10.13 -4.38 1.20
CA GLY A 208 10.85 -5.61 1.50
C GLY A 208 10.26 -6.41 2.65
N ILE A 209 9.25 -5.87 3.33
CA ILE A 209 8.42 -6.57 4.31
C ILE A 209 6.98 -6.05 4.21
N ALA A 210 6.01 -6.92 4.41
CA ALA A 210 4.60 -6.62 4.21
C ALA A 210 3.76 -7.06 5.42
N PRO A 211 3.27 -6.13 6.24
CA PRO A 211 2.33 -6.43 7.30
C PRO A 211 1.02 -7.01 6.75
N ILE A 212 0.52 -8.05 7.42
CA ILE A 212 -0.78 -8.66 7.16
C ILE A 212 -1.55 -8.83 8.46
N THR A 213 -2.88 -8.68 8.39
CA THR A 213 -3.80 -9.04 9.48
C THR A 213 -4.98 -9.80 8.93
N PHE A 214 -5.45 -10.81 9.65
CA PHE A 214 -6.65 -11.54 9.28
C PHE A 214 -7.34 -12.16 10.51
N ASN A 215 -8.64 -12.38 10.38
CA ASN A 215 -9.48 -12.90 11.43
C ASN A 215 -9.56 -14.44 11.45
N ASP A 216 -10.30 -15.00 12.42
CA ASP A 216 -10.44 -16.43 12.58
C ASP A 216 -11.17 -17.11 11.41
N ARG A 217 -12.05 -16.40 10.65
CA ARG A 217 -12.69 -16.98 9.46
C ARG A 217 -11.65 -17.36 8.40
N VAL A 218 -10.65 -16.51 8.19
CA VAL A 218 -9.53 -16.81 7.29
C VAL A 218 -8.67 -17.92 7.88
N ALA A 219 -8.34 -17.84 9.19
CA ALA A 219 -7.53 -18.84 9.87
C ALA A 219 -8.15 -20.25 9.80
N ASP A 220 -9.47 -20.36 9.93
CA ASP A 220 -10.20 -21.64 9.84
C ASP A 220 -10.08 -22.27 8.44
N ILE A 221 -10.14 -21.46 7.38
CA ILE A 221 -9.95 -21.95 6.00
C ILE A 221 -8.52 -22.44 5.81
N VAL A 222 -7.54 -21.66 6.25
CA VAL A 222 -6.12 -22.02 6.15
C VAL A 222 -5.82 -23.30 6.94
N ASN A 223 -6.36 -23.44 8.15
CA ASN A 223 -6.16 -24.62 8.98
C ASN A 223 -6.70 -25.92 8.35
N ARG A 224 -7.75 -25.85 7.51
CA ARG A 224 -8.23 -27.03 6.76
C ARG A 224 -7.24 -27.54 5.70
N ARG A 225 -6.27 -26.70 5.33
CA ARG A 225 -5.21 -27.01 4.37
C ARG A 225 -3.83 -27.12 5.03
N LYS A 226 -3.80 -27.14 6.37
CA LYS A 226 -2.57 -27.07 7.16
C LYS A 226 -1.61 -28.22 6.82
N HIS A 227 -0.40 -27.85 6.50
CA HIS A 227 0.72 -28.72 6.24
C HIS A 227 1.93 -28.29 7.08
N ILE A 228 2.82 -29.24 7.41
CA ILE A 228 4.11 -28.95 8.01
C ILE A 228 5.19 -29.58 7.13
N GLU A 229 6.24 -28.87 6.86
CA GLU A 229 7.39 -29.32 6.08
C GLU A 229 7.99 -30.63 6.67
N LYS A 230 8.35 -31.56 5.78
CA LYS A 230 8.82 -32.89 6.21
C LYS A 230 10.03 -32.84 7.13
N GLY A 231 10.96 -31.89 6.93
CA GLY A 231 12.22 -31.80 7.68
C GLY A 231 12.05 -31.34 9.15
N ILE A 232 10.91 -30.71 9.49
CA ILE A 232 10.62 -30.19 10.83
C ILE A 232 9.29 -30.73 11.40
N ARG A 233 8.71 -31.72 10.73
CA ARG A 233 7.42 -32.29 11.11
C ARG A 233 7.54 -33.07 12.42
N PRO A 234 6.71 -32.73 13.45
CA PRO A 234 6.65 -33.54 14.66
C PRO A 234 6.17 -34.96 14.39
N ASP A 235 6.64 -35.91 15.21
CA ASP A 235 6.13 -37.29 15.17
C ASP A 235 4.63 -37.33 15.42
N GLY A 236 3.91 -38.10 14.64
CA GLY A 236 2.47 -38.26 14.77
C GLY A 236 1.66 -37.10 14.16
N PHE A 237 2.26 -36.15 13.49
CA PHE A 237 1.51 -35.11 12.77
C PHE A 237 0.73 -35.70 11.59
N GLU A 238 -0.54 -35.42 11.56
CA GLU A 238 -1.42 -35.72 10.41
C GLU A 238 -1.76 -34.40 9.71
N ALA A 239 -1.52 -34.36 8.38
CA ALA A 239 -1.90 -33.20 7.58
C ALA A 239 -3.42 -33.05 7.56
N ALA A 240 -3.90 -31.82 7.48
CA ALA A 240 -5.31 -31.53 7.25
C ALA A 240 -5.77 -32.16 5.93
N GLY A 241 -7.05 -32.53 5.85
CA GLY A 241 -7.58 -33.24 4.68
C GLY A 241 -7.80 -32.40 3.40
N GLY A 242 -7.57 -31.10 3.47
CA GLY A 242 -7.70 -30.19 2.34
C GLY A 242 -6.49 -30.23 1.39
N PRO A 243 -6.61 -29.67 0.18
CA PRO A 243 -5.50 -29.62 -0.78
C PRO A 243 -4.36 -28.76 -0.24
N MET A 244 -3.14 -29.24 -0.38
CA MET A 244 -1.93 -28.53 0.04
C MET A 244 -1.83 -27.17 -0.69
N VAL A 245 -1.42 -26.12 0.04
CA VAL A 245 -1.12 -24.81 -0.54
C VAL A 245 -0.01 -24.95 -1.58
N ALA A 246 -0.16 -24.33 -2.76
CA ALA A 246 0.76 -24.49 -3.88
C ALA A 246 2.12 -23.79 -3.68
N SER A 247 2.29 -23.04 -2.61
CA SER A 247 3.54 -22.37 -2.23
C SER A 247 4.02 -22.92 -0.88
N ASN A 248 5.30 -23.27 -0.79
CA ASN A 248 5.91 -23.56 0.51
C ASN A 248 6.19 -22.26 1.29
N TYR A 249 6.68 -21.24 0.61
CA TYR A 249 7.10 -19.99 1.26
C TYR A 249 5.90 -19.10 1.67
N PHE A 250 4.85 -19.06 0.84
CA PHE A 250 3.65 -18.25 1.06
C PHE A 250 2.48 -19.05 1.64
N ASP A 251 2.76 -20.10 2.42
CA ASP A 251 1.73 -20.86 3.13
C ASP A 251 1.39 -20.20 4.46
N LEU A 252 0.20 -19.58 4.56
CA LEU A 252 -0.25 -18.94 5.79
C LEU A 252 -0.32 -19.92 6.97
N GLY A 253 -0.63 -21.21 6.73
CA GLY A 253 -0.67 -22.22 7.80
C GLY A 253 0.69 -22.44 8.44
N MET A 254 1.74 -22.50 7.64
CA MET A 254 3.12 -22.60 8.13
C MET A 254 3.59 -21.28 8.76
N LEU A 255 3.23 -20.14 8.16
CA LEU A 255 3.55 -18.82 8.71
C LEU A 255 2.83 -18.56 10.05
N MET A 256 1.59 -19.02 10.22
CA MET A 256 0.88 -18.96 11.50
C MET A 256 1.65 -19.72 12.60
N ASP A 257 2.19 -20.91 12.32
CA ASP A 257 3.01 -21.66 13.27
C ASP A 257 4.33 -20.93 13.60
N TYR A 258 4.96 -20.32 12.61
CA TYR A 258 6.18 -19.53 12.80
C TYR A 258 5.95 -18.28 13.66
N TRP A 259 4.82 -17.58 13.47
CA TRP A 259 4.47 -16.37 14.22
C TRP A 259 3.71 -16.65 15.52
N SER A 260 3.30 -17.90 15.80
CA SER A 260 2.66 -18.30 17.04
C SER A 260 3.67 -18.46 18.18
N GLU A 261 3.15 -18.80 19.36
CA GLU A 261 3.98 -19.13 20.53
C GLU A 261 4.84 -20.38 20.32
N VAL A 262 4.48 -21.24 19.37
CA VAL A 262 5.24 -22.45 19.00
C VAL A 262 6.57 -22.08 18.33
N ARG A 263 6.61 -21.00 17.56
CA ARG A 263 7.79 -20.56 16.82
C ARG A 263 8.40 -21.68 15.97
N LEU A 264 7.54 -22.47 15.32
CA LEU A 264 8.02 -23.51 14.43
C LEU A 264 8.81 -22.86 13.28
N ASN A 265 10.04 -23.31 13.09
CA ASN A 265 10.92 -22.71 12.09
C ASN A 265 10.31 -22.78 10.69
N HIS A 266 10.36 -21.67 9.96
CA HIS A 266 9.91 -21.59 8.58
C HIS A 266 11.03 -21.06 7.67
N HIS A 267 11.64 -19.93 8.02
CA HIS A 267 12.69 -19.27 7.25
C HIS A 267 13.55 -18.43 8.19
N THR A 268 14.66 -17.92 7.67
CA THR A 268 15.43 -16.88 8.36
C THR A 268 14.78 -15.53 8.09
N GLU A 269 14.19 -14.94 9.12
CA GLU A 269 13.50 -13.66 9.05
C GLU A 269 14.42 -12.56 8.52
N ALA A 270 13.86 -11.65 7.70
CA ALA A 270 14.56 -10.47 7.21
C ALA A 270 14.76 -9.45 8.34
N THR A 271 15.67 -9.71 9.27
CA THR A 271 15.83 -9.02 10.56
C THR A 271 15.87 -7.51 10.44
N SER A 272 16.68 -6.94 9.52
CA SER A 272 16.73 -5.47 9.31
C SER A 272 15.39 -4.90 8.84
N MET A 273 14.63 -5.68 8.08
CA MET A 273 13.29 -5.27 7.63
C MET A 273 12.27 -5.37 8.75
N LEU A 274 12.37 -6.37 9.63
CA LEU A 274 11.57 -6.46 10.85
C LEU A 274 11.81 -5.24 11.76
N TYR A 275 13.08 -4.83 11.93
CA TYR A 275 13.42 -3.61 12.67
C TYR A 275 12.83 -2.36 12.01
N ALA A 276 12.86 -2.29 10.67
CA ALA A 276 12.21 -1.21 9.93
C ALA A 276 10.70 -1.20 10.18
N ALA A 277 10.03 -2.34 10.08
CA ALA A 277 8.59 -2.46 10.32
C ALA A 277 8.21 -2.02 11.74
N ARG A 278 8.98 -2.48 12.75
CA ARG A 278 8.78 -2.08 14.14
C ARG A 278 8.89 -0.58 14.33
N GLU A 279 9.93 0.03 13.75
CA GLU A 279 10.17 1.47 13.91
C GLU A 279 9.14 2.31 13.14
N CYS A 280 8.72 1.90 11.95
CA CYS A 280 7.61 2.51 11.22
C CYS A 280 6.35 2.58 12.10
N ALA A 281 5.97 1.46 12.68
CA ALA A 281 4.80 1.37 13.55
C ALA A 281 4.94 2.26 14.80
N ARG A 282 6.12 2.21 15.46
CA ARG A 282 6.41 3.03 16.64
C ARG A 282 6.32 4.52 16.35
N VAL A 283 6.83 4.96 15.20
CA VAL A 283 6.79 6.37 14.77
C VAL A 283 5.36 6.83 14.54
N VAL A 284 4.56 6.03 13.82
CA VAL A 284 3.15 6.31 13.54
C VAL A 284 2.34 6.38 14.83
N LEU A 285 2.48 5.38 15.71
CA LEU A 285 1.72 5.34 16.97
C LEU A 285 2.14 6.44 17.94
N LYS A 286 3.40 6.89 17.90
CA LYS A 286 3.86 8.04 18.68
C LYS A 286 3.25 9.36 18.18
N GLU A 287 3.02 9.51 16.88
CA GLU A 287 2.27 10.64 16.29
C GLU A 287 0.78 10.51 16.61
N GLY A 288 0.25 9.30 16.57
CA GLY A 288 -1.17 8.95 16.67
C GLY A 288 -1.82 8.81 15.28
N LEU A 289 -2.78 7.88 15.15
CA LEU A 289 -3.43 7.62 13.85
C LEU A 289 -4.21 8.84 13.37
N GLN A 290 -5.05 9.45 14.21
CA GLN A 290 -5.84 10.60 13.80
C GLN A 290 -4.96 11.80 13.35
N PRO A 291 -3.91 12.19 14.08
CA PRO A 291 -2.96 13.19 13.60
C PRO A 291 -2.30 12.82 12.25
N CYS A 292 -1.99 11.55 12.02
CA CYS A 292 -1.50 11.10 10.72
C CYS A 292 -2.55 11.32 9.60
N PHE A 293 -3.80 10.96 9.84
CA PHE A 293 -4.90 11.17 8.88
C PHE A 293 -5.12 12.65 8.61
N ASP A 294 -5.18 13.48 9.65
CA ASP A 294 -5.38 14.93 9.54
C ASP A 294 -4.25 15.60 8.75
N ARG A 295 -3.01 15.17 9.00
CA ARG A 295 -1.83 15.68 8.28
C ARG A 295 -1.89 15.35 6.79
N HIS A 296 -2.27 14.11 6.43
CA HIS A 296 -2.43 13.72 5.04
C HIS A 296 -3.61 14.44 4.37
N ALA A 297 -4.74 14.59 5.07
CA ALA A 297 -5.90 15.33 4.56
C ALA A 297 -5.57 16.80 4.29
N LEU A 298 -4.88 17.48 5.22
CA LEU A 298 -4.44 18.86 5.03
C LEU A 298 -3.44 19.01 3.88
N ALA A 299 -2.47 18.10 3.81
CA ALA A 299 -1.49 18.08 2.73
C ALA A 299 -2.14 17.87 1.36
N SER A 300 -3.16 17.01 1.30
CA SER A 300 -3.97 16.81 0.09
C SER A 300 -4.69 18.09 -0.33
N LYS A 301 -5.36 18.75 0.61
CA LYS A 301 -6.05 20.03 0.33
C LYS A 301 -5.08 21.08 -0.20
N ALA A 302 -3.93 21.22 0.45
CA ALA A 302 -2.90 22.17 0.03
C ALA A 302 -2.32 21.82 -1.36
N MET A 303 -2.09 20.55 -1.65
CA MET A 303 -1.61 20.11 -2.96
C MET A 303 -2.66 20.39 -4.06
N VAL A 304 -3.93 20.06 -3.83
CA VAL A 304 -5.02 20.33 -4.78
C VAL A 304 -5.15 21.83 -5.01
N ALA A 305 -5.24 22.64 -3.94
CA ALA A 305 -5.34 24.09 -4.07
C ALA A 305 -4.13 24.68 -4.82
N GLY A 306 -2.92 24.16 -4.54
CA GLY A 306 -1.71 24.57 -5.23
C GLY A 306 -1.73 24.26 -6.72
N LEU A 307 -2.15 23.06 -7.11
CA LEU A 307 -2.27 22.67 -8.53
C LEU A 307 -3.33 23.51 -9.26
N GLU A 308 -4.50 23.69 -8.64
CA GLU A 308 -5.57 24.56 -9.18
C GLU A 308 -5.12 26.03 -9.23
N GLY A 309 -4.33 26.50 -8.27
CA GLY A 309 -3.72 27.83 -8.26
C GLY A 309 -2.71 28.07 -9.40
N LEU A 310 -2.11 27.00 -9.94
CA LEU A 310 -1.32 27.02 -11.18
C LEU A 310 -2.20 26.97 -12.45
N GLY A 311 -3.53 26.82 -12.31
CA GLY A 311 -4.43 26.63 -13.43
C GLY A 311 -4.51 25.20 -13.95
N LEU A 312 -3.99 24.24 -13.20
CA LEU A 312 -4.02 22.82 -13.57
C LEU A 312 -5.32 22.15 -13.12
N THR A 313 -5.77 21.15 -13.86
CA THR A 313 -6.99 20.40 -13.55
C THR A 313 -6.65 19.10 -12.82
N VAL A 314 -7.20 18.90 -11.63
CA VAL A 314 -7.05 17.66 -10.85
C VAL A 314 -7.89 16.55 -11.46
N PHE A 315 -7.31 15.36 -11.55
CA PHE A 315 -7.93 14.15 -12.09
C PHE A 315 -8.75 13.40 -11.04
N GLY A 316 -9.84 12.77 -11.48
CA GLY A 316 -10.66 11.82 -10.72
C GLY A 316 -11.72 12.49 -9.85
N ASP A 317 -12.52 11.65 -9.19
CA ASP A 317 -13.59 12.10 -8.31
C ASP A 317 -13.01 12.78 -7.06
N LYS A 318 -13.31 14.09 -6.94
CA LYS A 318 -12.83 14.91 -5.81
C LYS A 318 -13.39 14.47 -4.46
N ALA A 319 -14.59 13.86 -4.44
CA ALA A 319 -15.22 13.39 -3.21
C ALA A 319 -14.52 12.13 -2.64
N HIS A 320 -13.95 11.31 -3.52
CA HIS A 320 -13.28 10.07 -3.18
C HIS A 320 -11.77 10.10 -3.44
N LYS A 321 -11.21 11.29 -3.55
CA LYS A 321 -9.76 11.46 -3.77
C LYS A 321 -8.95 10.90 -2.62
N MET A 322 -7.89 10.15 -2.95
CA MET A 322 -6.90 9.72 -1.94
C MET A 322 -6.22 10.94 -1.28
N PRO A 323 -6.05 10.96 0.05
CA PRO A 323 -5.43 12.10 0.74
C PRO A 323 -3.90 12.14 0.58
N ASN A 324 -3.29 11.16 0.00
CA ASN A 324 -1.83 10.99 -0.06
C ASN A 324 -1.26 10.98 -1.50
N VAL A 325 -2.11 10.92 -2.52
CA VAL A 325 -1.73 11.02 -3.93
C VAL A 325 -2.74 11.87 -4.69
N THR A 326 -2.25 12.76 -5.54
CA THR A 326 -3.07 13.60 -6.41
C THR A 326 -2.71 13.34 -7.86
N GLY A 327 -3.70 12.92 -8.66
CA GLY A 327 -3.62 12.93 -10.12
C GLY A 327 -3.89 14.34 -10.64
N VAL A 328 -3.13 14.78 -11.61
CA VAL A 328 -3.30 16.07 -12.27
C VAL A 328 -3.12 15.90 -13.77
N TYR A 329 -4.03 16.44 -14.56
CA TYR A 329 -3.91 16.39 -16.02
C TYR A 329 -2.66 17.15 -16.49
N ILE A 330 -1.98 16.56 -17.47
CA ILE A 330 -0.95 17.27 -18.22
C ILE A 330 -1.64 18.43 -18.95
N PRO A 331 -1.07 19.65 -18.90
CA PRO A 331 -1.71 20.83 -19.51
C PRO A 331 -1.98 20.67 -21.00
N ASP A 332 -3.06 21.28 -21.48
CA ASP A 332 -3.37 21.34 -22.90
C ASP A 332 -2.20 21.92 -23.69
N GLY A 333 -1.87 21.30 -24.82
CA GLY A 333 -0.75 21.68 -25.68
C GLY A 333 0.59 21.01 -25.34
N ILE A 334 0.66 20.28 -24.22
CA ILE A 334 1.78 19.39 -23.85
C ILE A 334 1.37 17.97 -24.23
N ASP A 335 2.13 17.31 -25.11
CA ASP A 335 1.90 15.89 -25.41
C ASP A 335 2.52 14.95 -24.38
N GLY A 336 2.28 13.64 -24.52
CA GLY A 336 2.76 12.66 -23.57
C GLY A 336 4.29 12.60 -23.45
N ASP A 337 5.01 12.78 -24.54
CA ASP A 337 6.48 12.75 -24.55
C ASP A 337 7.05 14.01 -23.88
N GLU A 338 6.48 15.18 -24.16
CA GLU A 338 6.85 16.42 -23.48
C GLU A 338 6.47 16.37 -21.99
N GLY A 339 5.33 15.76 -21.64
CA GLY A 339 4.95 15.51 -20.25
C GLY A 339 5.94 14.64 -19.48
N GLU A 340 6.53 13.62 -20.14
CA GLU A 340 7.61 12.81 -19.57
C GLU A 340 8.93 13.57 -19.48
N LEU A 341 9.22 14.47 -20.43
CA LEU A 341 10.38 15.36 -20.38
C LEU A 341 10.29 16.30 -19.17
N ILE A 342 9.15 16.97 -18.96
CA ILE A 342 8.87 17.83 -17.80
C ILE A 342 9.12 17.07 -16.49
N ARG A 343 8.60 15.84 -16.36
CA ARG A 343 8.85 15.00 -15.20
C ARG A 343 10.33 14.67 -14.99
N SER A 344 11.05 14.40 -16.07
CA SER A 344 12.50 14.14 -16.05
C SER A 344 13.30 15.38 -15.63
N GLU A 345 12.92 16.57 -16.09
CA GLU A 345 13.56 17.83 -15.72
C GLU A 345 13.31 18.17 -14.24
N MET A 346 12.11 17.95 -13.72
CA MET A 346 11.87 18.07 -12.26
C MET A 346 12.83 17.20 -11.45
N LEU A 347 13.12 15.97 -11.93
CA LEU A 347 14.06 15.08 -11.26
C LEU A 347 15.52 15.54 -11.41
N LEU A 348 15.92 15.97 -12.60
CA LEU A 348 17.32 16.29 -12.90
C LEU A 348 17.73 17.66 -12.36
N ASP A 349 16.88 18.68 -12.53
CA ASP A 349 17.19 20.06 -12.19
C ASP A 349 16.88 20.39 -10.71
N PHE A 350 15.80 19.78 -10.17
CA PHE A 350 15.35 20.07 -8.81
C PHE A 350 15.50 18.89 -7.83
N GLY A 351 15.88 17.70 -8.31
CA GLY A 351 15.96 16.50 -7.48
C GLY A 351 14.60 15.98 -7.00
N ILE A 352 13.50 16.37 -7.66
CA ILE A 352 12.13 16.03 -7.25
C ILE A 352 11.53 15.02 -8.22
N GLU A 353 11.18 13.84 -7.69
CA GLU A 353 10.55 12.79 -8.47
C GLU A 353 9.02 12.87 -8.33
N ILE A 354 8.30 13.05 -9.45
CA ILE A 354 6.86 12.86 -9.56
C ILE A 354 6.59 11.66 -10.47
N GLY A 355 5.38 11.08 -10.40
CA GLY A 355 5.05 9.85 -11.12
C GLY A 355 4.29 10.11 -12.41
N THR A 356 4.53 9.29 -13.43
CA THR A 356 3.59 9.06 -14.54
C THR A 356 2.45 8.14 -14.11
N SER A 357 1.42 7.97 -14.95
CA SER A 357 0.38 6.97 -14.68
C SER A 357 0.52 5.76 -15.61
N PHE A 358 -0.49 4.88 -15.64
CA PHE A 358 -0.47 3.61 -16.36
C PHE A 358 -1.71 3.47 -17.24
N GLY A 359 -1.69 2.48 -18.16
CA GLY A 359 -2.83 2.09 -18.97
C GLY A 359 -3.46 3.30 -19.68
N PRO A 360 -4.78 3.50 -19.57
CA PRO A 360 -5.48 4.58 -20.28
C PRO A 360 -5.07 5.98 -19.84
N LEU A 361 -4.40 6.13 -18.70
CA LEU A 361 -3.93 7.41 -18.15
C LEU A 361 -2.45 7.69 -18.41
N TYR A 362 -1.72 6.77 -19.06
CA TYR A 362 -0.33 7.01 -19.45
C TYR A 362 -0.24 8.21 -20.42
N GLY A 363 0.67 9.14 -20.16
CA GLY A 363 0.84 10.37 -20.93
C GLY A 363 -0.32 11.38 -20.83
N LYS A 364 -1.30 11.17 -19.93
CA LYS A 364 -2.43 12.10 -19.72
C LYS A 364 -2.39 12.80 -18.38
N ILE A 365 -1.86 12.13 -17.36
CA ILE A 365 -1.77 12.68 -16.00
C ILE A 365 -0.39 12.44 -15.39
N TRP A 366 0.02 13.38 -14.54
CA TRP A 366 1.04 13.12 -13.53
C TRP A 366 0.38 12.74 -12.21
N ARG A 367 1.14 12.01 -11.38
CA ARG A 367 0.73 11.66 -10.02
C ARG A 367 1.72 12.24 -9.02
N ILE A 368 1.22 13.11 -8.17
CA ILE A 368 2.02 13.79 -7.14
C ILE A 368 1.61 13.24 -5.78
N GLY A 369 2.56 12.61 -5.08
CA GLY A 369 2.35 12.00 -3.78
C GLY A 369 2.86 12.88 -2.65
N ALA A 370 2.04 13.02 -1.60
CA ALA A 370 2.42 13.64 -0.35
C ALA A 370 2.07 12.66 0.77
N MET A 371 2.94 11.67 0.99
CA MET A 371 2.65 10.56 1.90
C MET A 371 3.79 10.27 2.87
N GLY A 372 3.45 9.74 4.04
CA GLY A 372 4.40 9.29 5.03
C GLY A 372 5.38 10.39 5.45
N TYR A 373 6.67 10.12 5.34
CA TYR A 373 7.72 11.09 5.69
C TYR A 373 7.71 12.34 4.80
N ASN A 374 7.26 12.21 3.55
CA ASN A 374 7.20 13.33 2.61
C ASN A 374 5.94 14.19 2.74
N CYS A 375 4.95 13.76 3.53
CA CYS A 375 3.74 14.51 3.81
C CYS A 375 4.03 15.68 4.77
N ARG A 376 4.72 16.71 4.26
CA ARG A 376 5.17 17.88 5.02
C ARG A 376 4.97 19.15 4.23
N LYS A 377 4.56 20.23 4.89
CA LYS A 377 4.30 21.54 4.29
C LYS A 377 5.42 21.99 3.33
N HIS A 378 6.68 21.99 3.80
CA HIS A 378 7.81 22.44 2.98
C HIS A 378 8.00 21.58 1.71
N ASN A 379 7.80 20.28 1.77
CA ASN A 379 7.92 19.39 0.59
C ASN A 379 6.86 19.71 -0.46
N ILE A 380 5.63 19.98 -0.03
CA ILE A 380 4.53 20.35 -0.92
C ILE A 380 4.81 21.68 -1.61
N LEU A 381 5.22 22.69 -0.84
CA LEU A 381 5.54 24.01 -1.38
C LEU A 381 6.73 23.94 -2.35
N THR A 382 7.77 23.16 -2.02
CA THR A 382 8.93 22.96 -2.87
C THR A 382 8.55 22.24 -4.17
N CYS A 383 7.71 21.20 -4.10
CA CYS A 383 7.23 20.49 -5.28
C CYS A 383 6.40 21.39 -6.20
N LEU A 384 5.49 22.18 -5.67
CA LEU A 384 4.68 23.14 -6.44
C LEU A 384 5.55 24.21 -7.10
N ALA A 385 6.52 24.77 -6.38
CA ALA A 385 7.44 25.76 -6.93
C ALA A 385 8.31 25.20 -8.07
N ALA A 386 8.81 23.97 -7.91
CA ALA A 386 9.60 23.30 -8.95
C ALA A 386 8.72 22.99 -10.18
N LEU A 387 7.50 22.49 -9.98
CA LEU A 387 6.55 22.22 -11.06
C LEU A 387 6.23 23.52 -11.84
N GLU A 388 5.94 24.61 -11.14
CA GLU A 388 5.73 25.92 -11.77
C GLU A 388 6.95 26.36 -12.58
N ALA A 389 8.15 26.25 -12.03
CA ALA A 389 9.38 26.64 -12.71
C ALA A 389 9.60 25.84 -14.00
N THR A 390 9.43 24.50 -13.94
CA THR A 390 9.58 23.62 -15.11
C THR A 390 8.50 23.91 -16.17
N LEU A 391 7.24 24.03 -15.78
CA LEU A 391 6.15 24.33 -16.73
C LEU A 391 6.35 25.68 -17.44
N ARG A 392 6.93 26.68 -16.78
CA ARG A 392 7.27 27.96 -17.40
C ARG A 392 8.38 27.85 -18.44
N GLN A 393 9.35 26.95 -18.26
CA GLN A 393 10.38 26.66 -19.26
C GLN A 393 9.74 26.11 -20.55
N HIS A 394 8.67 25.31 -20.40
CA HIS A 394 7.83 24.79 -21.48
C HIS A 394 6.75 25.78 -21.96
N LYS A 395 6.85 27.06 -21.57
CA LYS A 395 5.95 28.14 -22.01
C LYS A 395 4.48 27.97 -21.63
N VAL A 396 4.18 27.13 -20.64
CA VAL A 396 2.83 27.03 -20.10
C VAL A 396 2.48 28.33 -19.38
N VAL A 397 1.37 28.96 -19.78
CA VAL A 397 0.90 30.21 -19.20
C VAL A 397 0.15 29.91 -17.90
N MET A 398 0.63 30.48 -16.80
CA MET A 398 0.05 30.28 -15.48
C MET A 398 0.25 31.48 -14.56
N PRO A 399 -0.56 31.63 -13.47
CA PRO A 399 -0.35 32.66 -12.46
C PRO A 399 1.03 32.50 -11.78
N ALA A 400 1.76 33.60 -11.63
CA ALA A 400 3.07 33.59 -10.98
C ALA A 400 2.92 33.39 -9.45
N GLY A 401 3.55 32.34 -8.91
CA GLY A 401 3.49 32.01 -7.48
C GLY A 401 2.11 31.49 -7.02
N GLY A 402 1.15 31.36 -7.93
CA GLY A 402 -0.23 31.01 -7.62
C GLY A 402 -0.37 29.65 -6.92
N GLY A 403 0.48 28.68 -7.27
CA GLY A 403 0.46 27.37 -6.65
C GLY A 403 0.91 27.39 -5.19
N VAL A 404 2.02 28.06 -4.91
CA VAL A 404 2.57 28.17 -3.55
C VAL A 404 1.65 29.01 -2.66
N ASP A 405 1.12 30.12 -3.17
CA ASP A 405 0.24 31.01 -2.41
C ASP A 405 -1.08 30.31 -2.04
N ALA A 406 -1.70 29.59 -2.97
CA ALA A 406 -2.91 28.81 -2.72
C ALA A 406 -2.69 27.70 -1.70
N ALA A 407 -1.59 26.94 -1.80
CA ALA A 407 -1.25 25.91 -0.83
C ALA A 407 -0.97 26.49 0.57
N LEU A 408 -0.29 27.64 0.65
CA LEU A 408 -0.06 28.36 1.91
C LEU A 408 -1.35 28.84 2.55
N ALA A 409 -2.35 29.25 1.75
CA ALA A 409 -3.64 29.66 2.26
C ALA A 409 -4.34 28.52 3.03
N GLU A 410 -4.30 27.27 2.49
CA GLU A 410 -4.84 26.09 3.18
C GLU A 410 -4.15 25.82 4.53
N TYR A 411 -2.81 25.88 4.57
CA TYR A 411 -2.08 25.69 5.82
C TYR A 411 -2.39 26.80 6.86
N ARG A 412 -2.49 28.05 6.42
CA ARG A 412 -2.85 29.18 7.31
C ARG A 412 -4.28 29.03 7.85
N ALA A 413 -5.24 28.62 7.00
CA ALA A 413 -6.61 28.35 7.41
C ALA A 413 -6.70 27.24 8.47
N ALA A 414 -5.77 26.27 8.43
CA ALA A 414 -5.63 25.22 9.43
C ALA A 414 -4.75 25.62 10.66
N GLY A 415 -4.32 26.86 10.75
CA GLY A 415 -3.49 27.34 11.87
C GLY A 415 -2.01 26.89 11.84
N GLN A 416 -1.50 26.51 10.63
CA GLN A 416 -0.13 26.03 10.44
C GLN A 416 0.72 26.96 9.56
#